data_33235e29fe79f76043e50c011d9efbf7
#
_entry.id   33235e29fe79f76043e50c011d9efbf7
#
_cell.length_a   1.000
_cell.length_b   1.000
_cell.length_c   1.000
_cell.angle_alpha   90.00
_cell.angle_beta   90.00
_cell.angle_gamma   90.00
#
_symmetry.space_group_name_H-M   'P 1'
#
loop_
_entity.id
_entity.type
_entity.pdbx_description
1 polymer ?
#
loop_
_entity_poly.entity_id
_entity_poly.type
_entity_poly.pdbx_seq_one_letter_code
_entity_poly.pdbx_strand_id
1 'polypeptide(L)'
;MTSGTYRTIRMAAVITVLVTGAGCATGGDGGRGTDGAAGPAPGSSGGASASPRDPASGPEPSGPPGVTPRPGEVGRIARPGDGLPPVITSVPTRRKVVFLTIDDGWEQDPGFVAQVRDRRIPVAAFVTRDAVEGRGAADPTARGGRFPSAGTWRYVRDLRDAGATIENHTLTHPNLPALGYREQRAEICGASRLIRRHTGAAPALFRPPFGNHDTRTRRAAGSCGIDALLLWTATVQPGGKIAYQVPDKRLRPGDVLLLHFRPNLARDFAILVAKIERRGFELGNLHAYLRAALR
;
A
#
# COMPACT_ATOMS: atom_id res chain seq x y z
N MET A 1 41.80 -12.84 4.91
CA MET A 1 41.00 -13.94 4.33
C MET A 1 40.08 -14.48 5.41
N THR A 2 38.86 -13.95 5.52
CA THR A 2 37.82 -14.48 6.43
C THR A 2 36.53 -14.50 5.63
N SER A 3 36.13 -15.70 5.25
CA SER A 3 34.92 -16.05 4.52
C SER A 3 33.71 -15.85 5.44
N GLY A 4 32.88 -14.85 5.17
CA GLY A 4 31.61 -14.62 5.85
C GLY A 4 30.50 -15.43 5.19
N THR A 5 30.07 -16.48 5.84
CA THR A 5 28.99 -17.36 5.41
C THR A 5 27.65 -16.64 5.58
N TYR A 6 27.00 -16.24 4.49
CA TYR A 6 25.62 -15.73 4.51
C TYR A 6 24.67 -16.91 4.77
N ARG A 7 24.11 -16.97 5.97
CA ARG A 7 23.01 -17.88 6.30
C ARG A 7 21.74 -17.38 5.62
N THR A 8 21.30 -18.12 4.63
CA THR A 8 19.98 -17.96 3.98
C THR A 8 18.90 -18.32 5.00
N ILE A 9 18.19 -17.34 5.49
CA ILE A 9 17.01 -17.56 6.35
C ILE A 9 15.87 -18.02 5.44
N ARG A 10 15.54 -19.29 5.47
CA ARG A 10 14.32 -19.82 4.86
C ARG A 10 13.13 -19.41 5.70
N MET A 11 12.29 -18.52 5.21
CA MET A 11 10.98 -18.23 5.78
C MET A 11 10.02 -19.38 5.44
N ALA A 12 9.65 -20.17 6.43
CA ALA A 12 8.55 -21.12 6.33
C ALA A 12 7.24 -20.36 6.65
N ALA A 13 6.43 -20.13 5.62
CA ALA A 13 5.06 -19.68 5.79
C ALA A 13 4.22 -20.91 6.16
N VAL A 14 3.80 -21.03 7.41
CA VAL A 14 2.81 -22.01 7.83
C VAL A 14 1.42 -21.43 7.53
N ILE A 15 0.82 -21.89 6.44
CA ILE A 15 -0.59 -21.65 6.12
C ILE A 15 -1.36 -22.84 6.71
N THR A 16 -2.03 -22.62 7.84
CA THR A 16 -3.02 -23.57 8.38
C THR A 16 -4.35 -23.32 7.70
N VAL A 17 -4.73 -24.17 6.75
CA VAL A 17 -6.06 -24.19 6.14
C VAL A 17 -6.97 -25.04 7.01
N LEU A 18 -7.91 -24.41 7.72
CA LEU A 18 -9.04 -25.09 8.34
C LEU A 18 -10.21 -25.10 7.35
N VAL A 19 -10.47 -26.28 6.79
CA VAL A 19 -11.66 -26.57 6.00
C VAL A 19 -12.73 -27.08 6.97
N THR A 20 -13.83 -26.36 7.13
CA THR A 20 -15.07 -26.90 7.68
C THR A 20 -16.17 -26.75 6.64
N GLY A 21 -16.78 -27.90 6.32
CA GLY A 21 -17.73 -28.06 5.23
C GLY A 21 -19.18 -27.81 5.62
N ALA A 22 -19.93 -27.65 4.55
CA ALA A 22 -21.30 -28.09 4.26
C ALA A 22 -22.49 -27.61 5.10
N GLY A 23 -23.49 -27.11 4.37
CA GLY A 23 -24.88 -26.98 4.80
C GLY A 23 -25.72 -26.39 3.67
N CYS A 24 -26.33 -27.27 2.84
CA CYS A 24 -27.42 -26.91 1.93
C CYS A 24 -28.71 -26.70 2.68
N ALA A 25 -29.51 -25.68 2.32
CA ALA A 25 -30.96 -25.73 2.47
C ALA A 25 -31.65 -24.88 1.39
N THR A 26 -32.60 -25.48 0.75
CA THR A 26 -33.46 -25.09 -0.37
C THR A 26 -34.74 -24.39 0.10
N GLY A 27 -35.39 -23.66 -0.84
CA GLY A 27 -36.82 -23.27 -0.82
C GLY A 27 -37.02 -21.79 -0.61
N GLY A 28 -37.78 -21.04 -1.36
CA GLY A 28 -38.90 -21.27 -2.22
C GLY A 28 -39.72 -19.98 -2.24
N ASP A 29 -40.02 -19.55 -3.44
CA ASP A 29 -41.29 -19.04 -3.93
C ASP A 29 -41.93 -17.72 -3.46
N GLY A 30 -42.25 -16.88 -4.43
CA GLY A 30 -43.59 -16.35 -4.69
C GLY A 30 -43.93 -14.94 -4.27
N GLY A 31 -44.27 -14.04 -5.20
CA GLY A 31 -45.22 -12.98 -4.94
C GLY A 31 -45.10 -11.73 -5.81
N ARG A 32 -45.93 -11.69 -6.86
CA ARG A 32 -46.26 -10.55 -7.71
C ARG A 32 -47.16 -9.52 -7.04
N GLY A 33 -47.17 -8.29 -7.59
CA GLY A 33 -48.27 -7.32 -7.47
C GLY A 33 -47.75 -5.90 -7.56
N THR A 34 -47.82 -5.22 -8.64
CA THR A 34 -48.77 -4.41 -9.41
C THR A 34 -48.98 -2.97 -8.89
N ASP A 35 -48.66 -2.06 -9.81
CA ASP A 35 -49.32 -0.82 -10.27
C ASP A 35 -49.77 0.31 -9.31
N GLY A 36 -49.52 1.58 -9.80
CA GLY A 36 -50.33 2.74 -9.49
C GLY A 36 -49.59 4.07 -9.49
N ALA A 37 -49.54 4.70 -10.51
CA ALA A 37 -49.90 5.90 -11.22
C ALA A 37 -49.97 7.28 -10.44
N ALA A 38 -49.28 8.26 -11.10
CA ALA A 38 -49.65 9.68 -11.38
C ALA A 38 -49.79 10.74 -10.25
N GLY A 39 -49.04 11.83 -10.50
CA GLY A 39 -48.88 13.15 -9.91
C GLY A 39 -50.18 14.01 -9.76
N PRO A 40 -50.14 15.34 -9.53
CA PRO A 40 -49.17 16.37 -10.02
C PRO A 40 -48.76 17.44 -8.97
N ALA A 41 -47.80 18.27 -9.32
CA ALA A 41 -47.47 19.57 -8.69
C ALA A 41 -48.58 20.63 -8.97
N PRO A 42 -48.60 21.87 -8.39
CA PRO A 42 -47.46 22.79 -8.16
C PRO A 42 -47.55 23.67 -6.88
N GLY A 43 -46.51 24.47 -6.60
CA GLY A 43 -46.60 25.58 -5.64
C GLY A 43 -45.24 26.20 -5.28
N SER A 44 -44.93 27.28 -5.97
CA SER A 44 -43.80 28.19 -5.69
C SER A 44 -44.04 29.05 -4.46
N SER A 45 -43.03 29.20 -3.60
CA SER A 45 -42.82 30.45 -2.85
C SER A 45 -41.35 30.56 -2.41
N GLY A 46 -40.79 31.75 -2.67
CA GLY A 46 -39.39 32.09 -2.45
C GLY A 46 -39.00 32.14 -0.99
N GLY A 47 -37.80 31.70 -0.72
CA GLY A 47 -37.09 31.87 0.53
C GLY A 47 -35.62 32.11 0.22
N ALA A 48 -35.13 33.29 0.62
CA ALA A 48 -33.73 33.68 0.45
C ALA A 48 -32.81 32.67 1.17
N SER A 49 -32.03 31.93 0.41
CA SER A 49 -31.02 31.02 0.91
C SER A 49 -29.77 31.83 1.25
N ALA A 50 -29.52 31.97 2.56
CA ALA A 50 -28.22 32.37 3.04
C ALA A 50 -27.25 31.19 2.80
N SER A 51 -26.28 31.38 1.93
CA SER A 51 -25.18 30.42 1.72
C SER A 51 -24.44 30.21 3.03
N PRO A 52 -24.16 28.93 3.41
CA PRO A 52 -23.23 28.67 4.49
C PRO A 52 -21.85 29.21 4.07
N ARG A 53 -21.25 30.05 4.92
CA ARG A 53 -19.84 30.44 4.78
C ARG A 53 -19.01 29.20 4.94
N ASP A 54 -18.25 28.84 3.90
CA ASP A 54 -17.19 27.85 3.98
C ASP A 54 -16.23 28.23 5.12
N PRO A 55 -15.83 27.29 5.96
CA PRO A 55 -14.78 27.54 6.93
C PRO A 55 -13.52 27.94 6.17
N ALA A 56 -12.96 29.10 6.50
CA ALA A 56 -11.78 29.68 5.90
C ALA A 56 -10.69 28.61 5.78
N SER A 57 -10.40 28.22 4.55
CA SER A 57 -9.23 27.42 4.19
C SER A 57 -8.01 28.27 4.51
N GLY A 58 -7.38 28.00 5.65
CA GLY A 58 -6.02 28.47 5.90
C GLY A 58 -5.09 27.96 4.78
N PRO A 59 -3.96 28.63 4.52
CA PRO A 59 -3.04 28.21 3.47
C PRO A 59 -2.68 26.74 3.69
N GLU A 60 -2.96 25.90 2.70
CA GLU A 60 -2.55 24.49 2.74
C GLU A 60 -1.03 24.43 2.97
N PRO A 61 -0.55 23.63 3.93
CA PRO A 61 0.86 23.54 4.18
C PRO A 61 1.56 22.95 2.95
N SER A 62 2.31 23.83 2.24
CA SER A 62 3.08 23.47 1.05
C SER A 62 4.26 22.57 1.44
N GLY A 63 4.18 21.28 1.13
CA GLY A 63 5.26 20.32 1.35
C GLY A 63 4.79 18.87 1.27
N PRO A 64 5.69 17.90 1.04
CA PRO A 64 5.34 16.49 1.00
C PRO A 64 4.80 16.04 2.35
N PRO A 65 3.85 15.05 2.39
CA PRO A 65 3.37 14.48 3.63
C PRO A 65 4.50 13.89 4.49
N GLY A 66 4.37 14.03 5.81
CA GLY A 66 5.28 13.44 6.79
C GLY A 66 6.60 14.18 6.96
N VAL A 67 7.42 13.66 7.88
CA VAL A 67 8.73 14.27 8.16
C VAL A 67 9.75 13.88 7.08
N THR A 68 10.61 14.85 6.72
CA THR A 68 11.75 14.66 5.84
C THR A 68 13.05 14.55 6.65
N PRO A 69 14.10 13.93 6.10
CA PRO A 69 15.38 13.81 6.80
C PRO A 69 16.08 15.17 6.94
N ARG A 70 16.76 15.38 8.08
CA ARG A 70 17.69 16.47 8.28
C ARG A 70 19.05 16.13 7.66
N PRO A 71 19.88 17.11 7.33
CA PRO A 71 21.25 16.85 6.87
C PRO A 71 22.02 15.95 7.87
N GLY A 72 22.64 14.89 7.37
CA GLY A 72 23.43 13.95 8.19
C GLY A 72 22.62 12.97 9.04
N GLU A 73 21.28 13.01 9.00
CA GLU A 73 20.42 12.14 9.82
C GLU A 73 20.36 10.70 9.27
N VAL A 74 20.49 10.52 7.97
CA VAL A 74 20.34 9.24 7.30
C VAL A 74 21.69 8.66 6.92
N GLY A 75 21.94 7.42 7.33
CA GLY A 75 23.10 6.65 6.91
C GLY A 75 23.01 6.25 5.43
N ARG A 76 24.15 5.90 4.83
CA ARG A 76 24.20 5.46 3.43
C ARG A 76 23.72 4.01 3.29
N ILE A 77 22.94 3.76 2.25
CA ILE A 77 22.66 2.41 1.75
C ILE A 77 23.69 2.10 0.67
N ALA A 78 24.52 1.09 0.90
CA ALA A 78 25.51 0.68 -0.09
C ALA A 78 24.81 0.17 -1.35
N ARG A 79 25.20 0.69 -2.51
CA ARG A 79 24.79 0.11 -3.79
C ARG A 79 25.58 -1.18 -4.00
N PRO A 80 24.93 -2.28 -4.39
CA PRO A 80 25.63 -3.52 -4.71
C PRO A 80 26.61 -3.31 -5.87
N GLY A 81 27.79 -3.96 -5.80
CA GLY A 81 28.82 -3.85 -6.84
C GLY A 81 28.42 -4.47 -8.19
N ASP A 82 27.29 -5.17 -8.24
CA ASP A 82 26.70 -5.74 -9.47
C ASP A 82 25.88 -4.72 -10.29
N GLY A 83 25.78 -3.47 -9.84
CA GLY A 83 25.01 -2.41 -10.50
C GLY A 83 23.51 -2.59 -10.49
N LEU A 84 22.99 -3.60 -9.81
CA LEU A 84 21.55 -3.87 -9.71
C LEU A 84 20.90 -3.08 -8.57
N PRO A 85 19.58 -2.81 -8.64
CA PRO A 85 18.86 -2.15 -7.56
C PRO A 85 19.10 -2.81 -6.20
N PRO A 86 19.41 -2.06 -5.14
CA PRO A 86 19.57 -2.61 -3.80
C PRO A 86 18.25 -3.17 -3.27
N VAL A 87 18.35 -4.13 -2.34
CA VAL A 87 17.21 -4.64 -1.56
C VAL A 87 17.25 -3.98 -0.20
N ILE A 88 16.20 -3.25 0.14
CA ILE A 88 16.10 -2.43 1.35
C ILE A 88 15.02 -3.02 2.25
N THR A 89 15.36 -3.31 3.49
CA THR A 89 14.41 -3.81 4.50
C THR A 89 14.04 -2.75 5.52
N SER A 90 14.98 -1.83 5.81
CA SER A 90 14.80 -0.70 6.72
C SER A 90 15.63 0.49 6.25
N VAL A 91 15.28 1.69 6.71
CA VAL A 91 16.02 2.92 6.39
C VAL A 91 17.02 3.21 7.52
N PRO A 92 18.31 3.42 7.21
CA PRO A 92 19.31 3.68 8.24
C PRO A 92 19.18 5.10 8.81
N THR A 93 18.43 5.26 9.90
CA THR A 93 18.27 6.53 10.63
C THR A 93 18.30 6.31 12.14
N ARG A 94 18.73 7.31 12.91
CA ARG A 94 18.68 7.30 14.38
C ARG A 94 17.45 8.02 14.94
N ARG A 95 16.77 8.83 14.11
CA ARG A 95 15.53 9.49 14.49
C ARG A 95 14.42 8.46 14.65
N LYS A 96 13.56 8.64 15.65
CA LYS A 96 12.38 7.78 15.87
C LYS A 96 11.34 8.00 14.77
N VAL A 97 11.65 7.55 13.56
CA VAL A 97 10.81 7.62 12.37
C VAL A 97 10.55 6.21 11.86
N VAL A 98 9.32 5.95 11.45
CA VAL A 98 8.91 4.71 10.76
C VAL A 98 8.21 5.05 9.43
N PHE A 99 8.15 4.09 8.53
CA PHE A 99 7.62 4.26 7.19
C PHE A 99 6.41 3.34 6.99
N LEU A 100 5.29 3.93 6.54
CA LEU A 100 4.06 3.20 6.26
C LEU A 100 3.99 2.81 4.79
N THR A 101 3.79 1.54 4.54
CA THR A 101 3.63 1.00 3.19
C THR A 101 2.42 0.08 3.15
N ILE A 102 1.73 0.02 2.01
CA ILE A 102 0.53 -0.79 1.85
C ILE A 102 0.56 -1.49 0.50
N ASP A 103 0.22 -2.78 0.47
CA ASP A 103 0.30 -3.63 -0.72
C ASP A 103 -1.07 -4.02 -1.25
N ASP A 104 -1.12 -4.30 -2.57
CA ASP A 104 -2.19 -4.87 -3.41
C ASP A 104 -3.17 -3.84 -4.01
N GLY A 105 -4.26 -3.48 -3.32
CA GLY A 105 -5.31 -2.59 -3.82
C GLY A 105 -6.71 -3.20 -3.87
N TRP A 106 -6.96 -4.35 -3.20
CA TRP A 106 -8.24 -5.07 -3.23
C TRP A 106 -9.39 -4.33 -2.55
N GLU A 107 -9.17 -3.79 -1.35
CA GLU A 107 -10.16 -3.02 -0.59
C GLU A 107 -9.93 -1.53 -0.82
N GLN A 108 -10.87 -0.88 -1.46
CA GLN A 108 -10.76 0.54 -1.84
C GLN A 108 -11.55 1.44 -0.88
N ASP A 109 -11.23 1.38 0.42
CA ASP A 109 -11.88 2.13 1.48
C ASP A 109 -11.65 3.64 1.36
N PRO A 110 -12.68 4.48 1.07
CA PRO A 110 -12.55 5.93 0.96
C PRO A 110 -12.15 6.60 2.28
N GLY A 111 -12.47 5.98 3.41
CA GLY A 111 -12.05 6.47 4.73
C GLY A 111 -10.55 6.41 4.94
N PHE A 112 -9.87 5.45 4.30
CA PHE A 112 -8.40 5.40 4.29
C PHE A 112 -7.81 6.59 3.52
N VAL A 113 -8.34 6.89 2.33
CA VAL A 113 -7.91 8.05 1.52
C VAL A 113 -8.11 9.35 2.29
N ALA A 114 -9.27 9.51 2.95
CA ALA A 114 -9.56 10.67 3.78
C ALA A 114 -8.53 10.86 4.90
N GLN A 115 -8.17 9.79 5.62
CA GLN A 115 -7.15 9.88 6.68
C GLN A 115 -5.76 10.24 6.14
N VAL A 116 -5.36 9.68 4.99
CA VAL A 116 -4.08 10.01 4.34
C VAL A 116 -4.03 11.50 4.00
N ARG A 117 -5.10 12.02 3.39
CA ARG A 117 -5.22 13.44 3.00
C ARG A 117 -5.29 14.37 4.21
N ASP A 118 -6.29 14.18 5.09
CA ASP A 118 -6.64 15.14 6.13
C ASP A 118 -5.57 15.25 7.21
N ARG A 119 -4.89 14.14 7.50
CA ARG A 119 -3.79 14.10 8.47
C ARG A 119 -2.41 14.19 7.80
N ARG A 120 -2.35 14.34 6.47
CA ARG A 120 -1.10 14.38 5.68
C ARG A 120 -0.14 13.23 6.02
N ILE A 121 -0.69 12.02 6.13
CA ILE A 121 0.10 10.83 6.48
C ILE A 121 0.88 10.33 5.26
N PRO A 122 2.22 10.22 5.34
CA PRO A 122 3.01 9.69 4.23
C PRO A 122 2.80 8.17 4.11
N VAL A 123 2.31 7.74 2.96
CA VAL A 123 2.12 6.32 2.64
C VAL A 123 2.74 6.02 1.28
N ALA A 124 3.43 4.88 1.15
CA ALA A 124 3.81 4.33 -0.14
C ALA A 124 2.92 3.12 -0.45
N ALA A 125 2.12 3.21 -1.52
CA ALA A 125 1.19 2.17 -1.94
C ALA A 125 1.78 1.37 -3.10
N PHE A 126 2.09 0.11 -2.85
CA PHE A 126 2.61 -0.84 -3.83
C PHE A 126 1.41 -1.60 -4.43
N VAL A 127 1.01 -1.23 -5.65
CA VAL A 127 -0.22 -1.73 -6.24
C VAL A 127 0.02 -2.76 -7.33
N THR A 128 -0.86 -3.78 -7.39
CA THR A 128 -0.93 -4.72 -8.51
C THR A 128 -2.08 -4.32 -9.44
N ARG A 129 -1.91 -4.57 -10.75
CA ARG A 129 -3.00 -4.36 -11.72
C ARG A 129 -4.24 -5.14 -11.32
N ASP A 130 -4.07 -6.42 -11.05
CA ASP A 130 -5.20 -7.32 -10.83
C ASP A 130 -6.01 -6.95 -9.58
N ALA A 131 -5.35 -6.54 -8.51
CA ALA A 131 -6.06 -6.06 -7.32
C ALA A 131 -6.82 -4.75 -7.59
N VAL A 132 -6.18 -3.78 -8.26
CA VAL A 132 -6.80 -2.48 -8.57
C VAL A 132 -7.98 -2.64 -9.52
N GLU A 133 -7.85 -3.53 -10.53
CA GLU A 133 -8.87 -3.75 -11.55
C GLU A 133 -9.88 -4.85 -11.19
N GLY A 134 -9.80 -5.43 -9.99
CA GLY A 134 -10.71 -6.49 -9.53
C GLY A 134 -10.60 -7.77 -10.35
N ARG A 135 -9.39 -8.06 -10.89
CA ARG A 135 -9.12 -9.24 -11.73
C ARG A 135 -8.55 -10.38 -10.88
N GLY A 136 -8.85 -11.61 -11.30
CA GLY A 136 -8.29 -12.81 -10.68
C GLY A 136 -9.04 -13.32 -9.45
N ALA A 137 -8.50 -14.32 -8.80
CA ALA A 137 -9.02 -14.81 -7.53
C ALA A 137 -8.83 -13.71 -6.48
N ALA A 138 -9.94 -13.22 -5.94
CA ALA A 138 -9.90 -12.26 -4.84
C ALA A 138 -8.94 -12.77 -3.76
N ASP A 139 -8.05 -11.91 -3.28
CA ASP A 139 -7.27 -12.20 -2.09
C ASP A 139 -8.22 -12.75 -1.01
N PRO A 140 -7.97 -13.94 -0.46
CA PRO A 140 -8.80 -14.48 0.62
C PRO A 140 -8.89 -13.53 1.82
N THR A 141 -7.93 -12.60 2.00
CA THR A 141 -7.96 -11.55 3.03
C THR A 141 -8.94 -10.42 2.69
N ALA A 142 -9.29 -10.23 1.43
CA ALA A 142 -10.26 -9.24 0.95
C ALA A 142 -11.70 -9.78 0.92
N ARG A 143 -11.93 -11.06 1.19
CA ARG A 143 -13.27 -11.64 1.25
C ARG A 143 -14.10 -10.97 2.34
N GLY A 144 -15.28 -10.49 1.97
CA GLY A 144 -16.17 -9.78 2.88
C GLY A 144 -15.80 -8.31 3.10
N GLY A 145 -14.92 -7.75 2.28
CA GLY A 145 -14.61 -6.33 2.26
C GLY A 145 -15.84 -5.48 1.95
N ARG A 146 -15.94 -4.32 2.61
CA ARG A 146 -17.04 -3.37 2.41
C ARG A 146 -16.87 -2.53 1.17
N PHE A 147 -15.62 -2.35 0.73
CA PHE A 147 -15.24 -1.49 -0.39
C PHE A 147 -14.36 -2.24 -1.39
N PRO A 148 -14.89 -3.32 -2.03
CA PRO A 148 -14.10 -4.08 -2.99
C PRO A 148 -13.68 -3.17 -4.15
N SER A 149 -12.61 -3.57 -4.85
CA SER A 149 -12.15 -2.85 -6.04
C SER A 149 -13.29 -2.66 -7.04
N ALA A 150 -13.49 -1.43 -7.48
CA ALA A 150 -14.46 -1.06 -8.51
C ALA A 150 -13.96 -1.35 -9.94
N GLY A 151 -12.82 -2.02 -10.09
CA GLY A 151 -12.19 -2.30 -11.39
C GLY A 151 -11.58 -1.08 -12.07
N THR A 152 -11.36 0.01 -11.35
CA THR A 152 -10.86 1.27 -11.90
C THR A 152 -9.65 1.81 -11.14
N TRP A 153 -8.84 2.59 -11.83
CA TRP A 153 -7.70 3.31 -11.24
C TRP A 153 -8.07 4.61 -10.53
N ARG A 154 -9.37 4.92 -10.40
CA ARG A 154 -9.82 6.16 -9.74
C ARG A 154 -9.33 6.24 -8.30
N TYR A 155 -9.56 5.19 -7.51
CA TYR A 155 -9.12 5.14 -6.12
C TYR A 155 -7.61 5.35 -5.95
N VAL A 156 -6.81 4.77 -6.85
CA VAL A 156 -5.35 4.93 -6.82
C VAL A 156 -4.95 6.38 -7.11
N ARG A 157 -5.67 7.06 -8.02
CA ARG A 157 -5.48 8.50 -8.25
C ARG A 157 -5.88 9.33 -7.04
N ASP A 158 -7.05 9.04 -6.45
CA ASP A 158 -7.53 9.73 -5.24
C ASP A 158 -6.52 9.59 -4.09
N LEU A 159 -5.90 8.40 -3.95
CA LEU A 159 -4.85 8.13 -2.96
C LEU A 159 -3.57 8.92 -3.25
N ARG A 160 -3.13 8.98 -4.53
CA ARG A 160 -2.01 9.82 -4.97
C ARG A 160 -2.29 11.30 -4.66
N ASP A 161 -3.49 11.78 -4.99
CA ASP A 161 -3.89 13.18 -4.80
C ASP A 161 -3.99 13.53 -3.30
N ALA A 162 -4.27 12.53 -2.46
CA ALA A 162 -4.16 12.62 -1.01
C ALA A 162 -2.70 12.70 -0.49
N GLY A 163 -1.71 12.50 -1.37
CA GLY A 163 -0.29 12.62 -1.04
C GLY A 163 0.46 11.30 -0.88
N ALA A 164 -0.16 10.15 -1.16
CA ALA A 164 0.56 8.88 -1.21
C ALA A 164 1.44 8.77 -2.46
N THR A 165 2.54 8.04 -2.37
CA THR A 165 3.30 7.60 -3.55
C THR A 165 2.76 6.26 -4.04
N ILE A 166 2.71 6.08 -5.37
CA ILE A 166 2.22 4.85 -5.98
C ILE A 166 3.38 4.08 -6.59
N GLU A 167 3.59 2.88 -6.07
CA GLU A 167 4.75 2.05 -6.34
C GLU A 167 4.34 0.71 -6.98
N ASN A 168 5.33 -0.03 -7.46
CA ASN A 168 5.12 -1.24 -8.25
C ASN A 168 5.07 -2.51 -7.39
N HIS A 169 4.01 -3.34 -7.60
CA HIS A 169 3.86 -4.66 -6.99
C HIS A 169 3.53 -5.76 -8.02
N THR A 170 3.96 -5.61 -9.27
CA THR A 170 3.68 -6.47 -10.44
C THR A 170 2.28 -6.27 -11.06
N LEU A 171 2.00 -7.00 -12.15
CA LEU A 171 0.67 -7.04 -12.77
C LEU A 171 -0.26 -8.00 -12.03
N THR A 172 0.19 -9.26 -11.83
CA THR A 172 -0.67 -10.39 -11.44
C THR A 172 -0.29 -11.04 -10.10
N HIS A 173 0.62 -10.42 -9.35
CA HIS A 173 1.09 -10.89 -8.04
C HIS A 173 1.71 -12.31 -8.05
N PRO A 174 2.60 -12.66 -9.01
CA PRO A 174 3.18 -13.99 -9.09
C PRO A 174 4.34 -14.18 -8.10
N ASN A 175 4.66 -15.43 -7.77
CA ASN A 175 5.95 -15.76 -7.14
C ASN A 175 7.07 -15.64 -8.18
N LEU A 176 7.72 -14.49 -8.24
CA LEU A 176 8.68 -14.12 -9.30
C LEU A 176 9.81 -15.13 -9.51
N PRO A 177 10.47 -15.69 -8.49
CA PRO A 177 11.53 -16.69 -8.72
C PRO A 177 11.09 -17.94 -9.47
N ALA A 178 9.78 -18.24 -9.51
CA ALA A 178 9.23 -19.34 -10.31
C ALA A 178 9.14 -19.01 -11.81
N LEU A 179 9.32 -17.75 -12.19
CA LEU A 179 9.24 -17.26 -13.56
C LEU A 179 10.63 -17.08 -14.20
N GLY A 180 10.68 -17.17 -15.52
CA GLY A 180 11.87 -16.77 -16.30
C GLY A 180 12.08 -15.24 -16.29
N TYR A 181 13.28 -14.80 -16.67
CA TYR A 181 13.62 -13.35 -16.70
C TYR A 181 12.65 -12.52 -17.54
N ARG A 182 12.28 -13.02 -18.73
CA ARG A 182 11.37 -12.29 -19.63
C ARG A 182 9.99 -12.08 -19.01
N GLU A 183 9.48 -13.09 -18.33
CA GLU A 183 8.19 -13.05 -17.63
C GLU A 183 8.24 -12.11 -16.44
N GLN A 184 9.27 -12.21 -15.59
CA GLN A 184 9.48 -11.28 -14.48
C GLN A 184 9.55 -9.82 -14.99
N ARG A 185 10.27 -9.57 -16.09
CA ARG A 185 10.36 -8.25 -16.70
C ARG A 185 9.00 -7.77 -17.25
N ALA A 186 8.22 -8.66 -17.85
CA ALA A 186 6.87 -8.33 -18.33
C ALA A 186 5.95 -7.90 -17.18
N GLU A 187 5.97 -8.63 -16.06
CA GLU A 187 5.25 -8.33 -14.84
C GLU A 187 5.62 -6.95 -14.26
N ILE A 188 6.90 -6.69 -14.09
CA ILE A 188 7.39 -5.46 -13.47
C ILE A 188 7.26 -4.26 -14.42
N CYS A 189 7.77 -4.34 -15.64
CA CYS A 189 7.68 -3.24 -16.60
C CYS A 189 6.22 -2.94 -17.01
N GLY A 190 5.38 -3.98 -17.10
CA GLY A 190 3.96 -3.85 -17.38
C GLY A 190 3.26 -3.01 -16.31
N ALA A 191 3.46 -3.34 -15.05
CA ALA A 191 2.92 -2.59 -13.91
C ALA A 191 3.44 -1.14 -13.88
N SER A 192 4.75 -0.92 -14.08
CA SER A 192 5.34 0.44 -14.13
C SER A 192 4.68 1.31 -15.21
N ARG A 193 4.42 0.75 -16.41
CA ARG A 193 3.74 1.49 -17.48
C ARG A 193 2.29 1.84 -17.13
N LEU A 194 1.55 0.93 -16.49
CA LEU A 194 0.18 1.18 -16.08
C LEU A 194 0.12 2.24 -14.97
N ILE A 195 0.95 2.11 -13.94
CA ILE A 195 1.05 3.10 -12.88
C ILE A 195 1.32 4.48 -13.48
N ARG A 196 2.37 4.62 -14.30
CA ARG A 196 2.68 5.89 -14.98
C ARG A 196 1.52 6.42 -15.81
N ARG A 197 0.82 5.57 -16.56
CA ARG A 197 -0.34 5.97 -17.38
C ARG A 197 -1.45 6.56 -16.53
N HIS A 198 -1.75 5.94 -15.38
CA HIS A 198 -2.90 6.31 -14.56
C HIS A 198 -2.60 7.38 -13.51
N THR A 199 -1.33 7.49 -13.09
CA THR A 199 -0.93 8.42 -12.02
C THR A 199 -0.03 9.58 -12.51
N GLY A 200 0.43 9.54 -13.76
CA GLY A 200 1.33 10.56 -14.31
C GLY A 200 2.81 10.40 -13.90
N ALA A 201 3.11 9.56 -12.91
CA ALA A 201 4.47 9.33 -12.41
C ALA A 201 4.88 7.87 -12.54
N ALA A 202 6.14 7.61 -12.92
CA ALA A 202 6.69 6.27 -12.89
C ALA A 202 7.04 5.86 -11.44
N PRO A 203 6.78 4.60 -11.03
CA PRO A 203 7.21 4.12 -9.73
C PRO A 203 8.74 4.06 -9.67
N ALA A 204 9.32 4.49 -8.55
CA ALA A 204 10.75 4.38 -8.28
C ALA A 204 11.09 3.14 -7.43
N LEU A 205 10.11 2.63 -6.70
CA LEU A 205 10.26 1.47 -5.83
C LEU A 205 9.46 0.29 -6.37
N PHE A 206 9.98 -0.89 -6.06
CA PHE A 206 9.32 -2.15 -6.37
C PHE A 206 9.30 -3.04 -5.13
N ARG A 207 8.16 -3.63 -4.82
CA ARG A 207 8.07 -4.70 -3.83
C ARG A 207 7.73 -6.00 -4.53
N PRO A 208 8.60 -7.03 -4.44
CA PRO A 208 8.28 -8.34 -5.00
C PRO A 208 7.17 -9.01 -4.17
N PRO A 209 6.17 -9.63 -4.81
CA PRO A 209 5.17 -10.44 -4.14
C PRO A 209 5.78 -11.45 -3.16
N PHE A 210 5.18 -11.58 -1.97
CA PHE A 210 5.66 -12.44 -0.87
C PHE A 210 7.06 -12.07 -0.34
N GLY A 211 7.67 -10.98 -0.80
CA GLY A 211 9.07 -10.63 -0.55
C GLY A 211 10.06 -11.49 -1.34
N ASN A 212 9.60 -12.41 -2.18
CA ASN A 212 10.42 -13.37 -2.91
C ASN A 212 11.07 -12.73 -4.14
N HIS A 213 12.40 -12.79 -4.21
CA HIS A 213 13.18 -12.25 -5.31
C HIS A 213 14.49 -13.02 -5.49
N ASP A 214 15.04 -12.92 -6.68
CA ASP A 214 16.36 -13.43 -7.03
C ASP A 214 17.16 -12.38 -7.82
N THR A 215 18.34 -12.73 -8.33
CA THR A 215 19.15 -11.85 -9.17
C THR A 215 18.43 -11.47 -10.47
N ARG A 216 17.61 -12.37 -11.05
CA ARG A 216 16.81 -12.09 -12.24
C ARG A 216 15.75 -11.03 -11.94
N THR A 217 15.11 -11.12 -10.77
CA THR A 217 14.14 -10.12 -10.30
C THR A 217 14.77 -8.73 -10.19
N ARG A 218 15.95 -8.62 -9.58
CA ARG A 218 16.67 -7.34 -9.45
C ARG A 218 17.06 -6.79 -10.81
N ARG A 219 17.56 -7.64 -11.73
CA ARG A 219 17.88 -7.26 -13.10
C ARG A 219 16.65 -6.78 -13.88
N ALA A 220 15.52 -7.48 -13.76
CA ALA A 220 14.26 -7.09 -14.36
C ALA A 220 13.77 -5.75 -13.82
N ALA A 221 13.79 -5.55 -12.50
CA ALA A 221 13.40 -4.29 -11.86
C ALA A 221 14.27 -3.12 -12.36
N GLY A 222 15.59 -3.25 -12.36
CA GLY A 222 16.50 -2.22 -12.88
C GLY A 222 16.23 -1.89 -14.34
N SER A 223 15.97 -2.90 -15.21
CA SER A 223 15.61 -2.68 -16.61
C SER A 223 14.26 -1.98 -16.83
N CYS A 224 13.43 -1.90 -15.78
CA CYS A 224 12.14 -1.22 -15.77
C CYS A 224 12.19 0.17 -15.10
N GLY A 225 13.39 0.68 -14.77
CA GLY A 225 13.57 2.00 -14.16
C GLY A 225 13.30 2.03 -12.65
N ILE A 226 13.38 0.90 -11.97
CA ILE A 226 13.24 0.80 -10.51
C ILE A 226 14.58 1.08 -9.84
N ASP A 227 14.59 1.98 -8.86
CA ASP A 227 15.78 2.38 -8.11
C ASP A 227 16.14 1.41 -6.98
N ALA A 228 15.13 0.81 -6.35
CA ALA A 228 15.32 -0.14 -5.24
C ALA A 228 14.15 -1.12 -5.09
N LEU A 229 14.46 -2.32 -4.56
CA LEU A 229 13.46 -3.23 -4.04
C LEU A 229 13.24 -2.93 -2.56
N LEU A 230 11.98 -2.78 -2.12
CA LEU A 230 11.65 -2.48 -0.73
C LEU A 230 10.92 -3.67 -0.07
N LEU A 231 11.52 -4.23 0.96
CA LEU A 231 10.91 -5.20 1.86
C LEU A 231 10.37 -4.48 3.12
N TRP A 232 10.23 -5.19 4.24
CA TRP A 232 9.67 -4.67 5.48
C TRP A 232 10.30 -5.32 6.71
N THR A 233 10.12 -4.70 7.88
CA THR A 233 10.58 -5.19 9.18
C THR A 233 9.44 -5.69 10.05
N ALA A 234 8.21 -5.27 9.77
CA ALA A 234 7.03 -5.72 10.47
C ALA A 234 5.80 -5.66 9.57
N THR A 235 4.83 -6.54 9.81
CA THR A 235 3.52 -6.53 9.16
C THR A 235 2.46 -6.01 10.13
N VAL A 236 1.46 -5.32 9.58
CA VAL A 236 0.30 -4.85 10.34
C VAL A 236 -0.87 -5.80 10.10
N GLN A 237 -1.33 -6.42 11.18
CA GLN A 237 -2.45 -7.34 11.20
C GLN A 237 -3.76 -6.62 11.55
N PRO A 238 -4.95 -7.28 11.42
CA PRO A 238 -6.22 -6.75 11.85
C PRO A 238 -6.17 -6.14 13.25
N GLY A 239 -6.90 -5.02 13.47
CA GLY A 239 -6.87 -4.27 14.71
C GLY A 239 -5.60 -3.44 14.92
N GLY A 240 -4.84 -3.15 13.87
CA GLY A 240 -3.60 -2.37 13.95
C GLY A 240 -2.50 -3.05 14.79
N LYS A 241 -2.52 -4.39 14.89
CA LYS A 241 -1.52 -5.16 15.63
C LYS A 241 -0.24 -5.27 14.78
N ILE A 242 0.91 -4.89 15.37
CA ILE A 242 2.21 -4.99 14.70
C ILE A 242 2.81 -6.36 14.99
N ALA A 243 3.09 -7.14 13.93
CA ALA A 243 3.80 -8.40 13.97
C ALA A 243 5.24 -8.19 13.45
N TYR A 244 6.19 -8.20 14.35
CA TYR A 244 7.61 -7.95 14.05
C TYR A 244 8.26 -9.20 13.43
N GLN A 245 9.06 -8.99 12.39
CA GLN A 245 9.83 -10.07 11.74
C GLN A 245 11.26 -10.18 12.29
N VAL A 246 11.55 -9.43 13.32
CA VAL A 246 12.84 -9.42 14.01
C VAL A 246 12.66 -9.91 15.45
N PRO A 247 13.70 -10.50 16.09
CA PRO A 247 13.60 -11.02 17.45
C PRO A 247 13.12 -9.98 18.47
N ASP A 248 13.56 -8.73 18.32
CA ASP A 248 13.18 -7.61 19.15
C ASP A 248 11.80 -7.08 18.75
N LYS A 249 10.78 -7.44 19.53
CA LYS A 249 9.36 -7.15 19.25
C LYS A 249 8.97 -5.71 19.62
N ARG A 250 9.75 -4.73 19.18
CA ARG A 250 9.50 -3.29 19.37
C ARG A 250 9.72 -2.50 18.07
N LEU A 251 9.11 -1.31 17.96
CA LEU A 251 9.43 -0.37 16.88
C LEU A 251 10.85 0.16 17.06
N ARG A 252 11.55 0.28 15.96
CA ARG A 252 12.90 0.84 15.86
C ARG A 252 12.95 1.97 14.84
N PRO A 253 13.86 2.93 15.01
CA PRO A 253 14.13 3.91 13.97
C PRO A 253 14.39 3.24 12.61
N GLY A 254 13.71 3.74 11.57
CA GLY A 254 13.88 3.23 10.21
C GLY A 254 13.04 2.02 9.84
N ASP A 255 12.20 1.50 10.74
CA ASP A 255 11.31 0.38 10.43
C ASP A 255 10.36 0.70 9.28
N VAL A 256 10.23 -0.24 8.34
CA VAL A 256 9.25 -0.22 7.26
C VAL A 256 8.11 -1.15 7.67
N LEU A 257 6.90 -0.60 7.79
CA LEU A 257 5.70 -1.32 8.20
C LEU A 257 4.85 -1.65 6.98
N LEU A 258 4.53 -2.94 6.81
CA LEU A 258 3.71 -3.45 5.71
C LEU A 258 2.26 -3.60 6.15
N LEU A 259 1.37 -2.90 5.48
CA LEU A 259 -0.09 -3.05 5.52
C LEU A 259 -0.57 -3.73 4.23
N HIS A 260 -1.83 -4.15 4.22
CA HIS A 260 -2.52 -4.60 3.00
C HIS A 260 -3.88 -3.92 2.89
N PHE A 261 -4.33 -3.69 1.66
CA PHE A 261 -5.70 -3.27 1.38
C PHE A 261 -6.65 -4.42 1.71
N ARG A 262 -7.31 -4.35 2.87
CA ARG A 262 -8.18 -5.39 3.40
C ARG A 262 -9.36 -4.77 4.16
N PRO A 263 -10.41 -5.57 4.49
CA PRO A 263 -11.54 -5.09 5.27
C PRO A 263 -11.13 -4.37 6.56
N ASN A 264 -11.85 -3.29 6.90
CA ASN A 264 -11.62 -2.41 8.05
C ASN A 264 -10.29 -1.63 8.00
N LEU A 265 -9.70 -1.42 6.81
CA LEU A 265 -8.41 -0.74 6.66
C LEU A 265 -8.38 0.63 7.35
N ALA A 266 -9.39 1.50 7.13
CA ALA A 266 -9.41 2.84 7.71
C ALA A 266 -9.38 2.81 9.24
N ARG A 267 -10.14 1.91 9.88
CA ARG A 267 -10.13 1.75 11.33
C ARG A 267 -8.79 1.25 11.85
N ASP A 268 -8.26 0.21 11.24
CA ASP A 268 -7.01 -0.42 11.65
C ASP A 268 -5.82 0.52 11.46
N PHE A 269 -5.87 1.35 10.40
CA PHE A 269 -4.89 2.38 10.12
C PHE A 269 -4.89 3.48 11.19
N ALA A 270 -6.06 3.99 11.58
CA ALA A 270 -6.17 4.97 12.66
C ALA A 270 -5.58 4.45 13.98
N ILE A 271 -5.88 3.19 14.33
CA ILE A 271 -5.34 2.53 15.52
C ILE A 271 -3.82 2.41 15.44
N LEU A 272 -3.29 2.02 14.28
CA LEU A 272 -1.84 1.90 14.05
C LEU A 272 -1.13 3.23 14.22
N VAL A 273 -1.63 4.28 13.54
CA VAL A 273 -1.03 5.62 13.58
C VAL A 273 -0.99 6.15 15.02
N ALA A 274 -2.12 6.08 15.74
CA ALA A 274 -2.17 6.48 17.13
C ALA A 274 -1.20 5.67 18.03
N LYS A 275 -0.99 4.40 17.73
CA LYS A 275 -0.04 3.53 18.45
C LYS A 275 1.41 3.93 18.19
N ILE A 276 1.76 4.31 16.96
CA ILE A 276 3.09 4.79 16.56
C ILE A 276 3.38 6.11 17.27
N GLU A 277 2.46 7.07 17.20
CA GLU A 277 2.59 8.40 17.83
C GLU A 277 2.73 8.30 19.36
N ARG A 278 1.91 7.49 20.04
CA ARG A 278 2.03 7.27 21.51
C ARG A 278 3.36 6.67 21.92
N ARG A 279 4.08 5.99 21.02
CA ARG A 279 5.44 5.46 21.27
C ARG A 279 6.53 6.49 20.95
N GLY A 280 6.17 7.71 20.60
CA GLY A 280 7.07 8.80 20.28
C GLY A 280 7.75 8.66 18.93
N PHE A 281 7.14 7.91 17.98
CA PHE A 281 7.63 7.81 16.62
C PHE A 281 6.88 8.77 15.71
N GLU A 282 7.59 9.30 14.72
CA GLU A 282 7.06 10.12 13.63
C GLU A 282 6.87 9.27 12.36
N LEU A 283 6.02 9.74 11.48
CA LEU A 283 5.79 9.11 10.17
C LEU A 283 6.66 9.80 9.11
N GLY A 284 7.56 9.04 8.50
CA GLY A 284 8.55 9.55 7.56
C GLY A 284 8.12 9.51 6.10
N ASN A 285 8.49 10.53 5.33
CA ASN A 285 8.40 10.49 3.88
C ASN A 285 9.46 9.52 3.33
N LEU A 286 9.03 8.31 2.95
CA LEU A 286 9.93 7.24 2.52
C LEU A 286 10.85 7.65 1.37
N HIS A 287 10.31 8.31 0.34
CA HIS A 287 11.12 8.75 -0.81
C HIS A 287 12.18 9.77 -0.43
N ALA A 288 11.85 10.72 0.45
CA ALA A 288 12.82 11.72 0.91
C ALA A 288 13.99 11.04 1.65
N TYR A 289 13.67 10.07 2.52
CA TYR A 289 14.68 9.31 3.26
C TYR A 289 15.52 8.40 2.36
N LEU A 290 14.90 7.68 1.42
CA LEU A 290 15.64 6.82 0.48
C LEU A 290 16.52 7.62 -0.48
N ARG A 291 16.06 8.78 -0.97
CA ARG A 291 16.91 9.68 -1.76
C ARG A 291 18.15 10.15 -0.98
N ALA A 292 18.01 10.41 0.32
CA ALA A 292 19.14 10.77 1.15
C ALA A 292 20.10 9.59 1.40
N ALA A 293 19.55 8.37 1.55
CA ALA A 293 20.32 7.16 1.83
C ALA A 293 21.08 6.59 0.63
N LEU A 294 20.54 6.76 -0.59
CA LEU A 294 21.08 6.18 -1.84
C LEU A 294 22.08 7.09 -2.59
N ARG A 295 22.37 8.28 -2.04
CA ARG A 295 23.35 9.23 -2.58
C ARG A 295 24.78 8.75 -2.48
#